data_6e5b46e9b2477ed148d4d2693f43e433
#
_entry.id   6e5b46e9b2477ed148d4d2693f43e433
#
_cell.length_a   1.000
_cell.length_b   1.000
_cell.length_c   1.000
_cell.angle_alpha   90.00
_cell.angle_beta   90.00
_cell.angle_gamma   90.00
#
_symmetry.space_group_name_H-M   'P 1'
#
loop_
_entity.id
_entity.type
_entity.pdbx_description
1 polymer ?
#
loop_
_entity_poly.entity_id
_entity_poly.type
_entity_poly.pdbx_seq_one_letter_code
_entity_poly.pdbx_strand_id
1 'polypeptide(L)'
;MEYRTLGKTDIKVSRICLGCWTFGGDKFWGPQEDFESIRTVHAAIDAGINFFDTAESYGEGRSEEVLGKALSGLREKVIIGTKVSPQHLSRKELIKSCEGSLRRLRTDYIDVYHIHFANPQIPIEETLSCMEYLKKQGKIRVIGVSNFGKKDLQGLLKYGRAEVNQLPYNLLWRAIEYEIISVCTENDISITCYSPLAQGLLTGKFRSPDEVPDGRARTRHFSGKRPLARHGEEGAEEETFSTIDEIRKISEKEGISMSHLALCWLLSKKEVASVIVGARNPDQIRENAESIKIKLSQDLIEKIEGVTEKLKQKLGSNADMWESQTKSRIR
;
A
#
# COMPACT_ATOMS: atom_id res chain seq x y z
N MET A 1 16.09 -6.59 -10.68
CA MET A 1 15.30 -5.96 -9.59
C MET A 1 16.24 -5.17 -8.70
N GLU A 2 15.84 -4.01 -8.21
CA GLU A 2 16.55 -3.23 -7.19
C GLU A 2 15.97 -3.53 -5.80
N TYR A 3 16.79 -3.40 -4.74
CA TYR A 3 16.37 -3.66 -3.35
C TYR A 3 16.72 -2.49 -2.45
N ARG A 4 15.91 -2.26 -1.40
CA ARG A 4 16.17 -1.28 -0.35
C ARG A 4 16.00 -1.89 1.04
N THR A 5 16.76 -1.41 1.99
CA THR A 5 16.63 -1.77 3.39
C THR A 5 15.41 -1.10 4.01
N LEU A 6 14.66 -1.80 4.85
CA LEU A 6 13.54 -1.25 5.61
C LEU A 6 14.04 -0.63 6.92
N GLY A 7 13.82 0.68 7.10
CA GLY A 7 14.17 1.38 8.32
C GLY A 7 15.60 1.12 8.78
N LYS A 8 15.76 0.85 10.07
CA LYS A 8 17.05 0.49 10.72
C LYS A 8 17.21 -1.02 10.88
N THR A 9 16.81 -1.82 9.89
CA THR A 9 16.86 -3.28 9.91
C THR A 9 17.88 -3.83 8.92
N ASP A 10 18.06 -5.16 8.93
CA ASP A 10 18.81 -5.92 7.93
C ASP A 10 17.93 -6.41 6.76
N ILE A 11 16.61 -6.15 6.81
CA ILE A 11 15.66 -6.65 5.83
C ILE A 11 15.75 -5.83 4.54
N LYS A 12 16.09 -6.49 3.45
CA LYS A 12 16.12 -5.92 2.10
C LYS A 12 14.90 -6.36 1.30
N VAL A 13 14.09 -5.40 0.89
CA VAL A 13 12.88 -5.61 0.08
C VAL A 13 13.09 -5.13 -1.35
N SER A 14 12.48 -5.83 -2.31
CA SER A 14 12.41 -5.37 -3.70
C SER A 14 11.65 -4.06 -3.80
N ARG A 15 12.08 -3.19 -4.73
CA ARG A 15 11.45 -1.89 -4.98
C ARG A 15 10.01 -2.00 -5.45
N ILE A 16 9.64 -3.14 -6.06
CA ILE A 16 8.26 -3.55 -6.35
C ILE A 16 7.88 -4.65 -5.36
N CYS A 17 6.72 -4.51 -4.73
CA CYS A 17 6.09 -5.48 -3.86
C CYS A 17 4.79 -5.98 -4.50
N LEU A 18 4.51 -7.28 -4.44
CA LEU A 18 3.21 -7.80 -4.85
C LEU A 18 2.19 -7.62 -3.74
N GLY A 19 1.19 -6.74 -4.00
CA GLY A 19 0.03 -6.57 -3.13
C GLY A 19 -1.01 -7.66 -3.38
N CYS A 20 -1.33 -8.42 -2.35
CA CYS A 20 -2.19 -9.61 -2.44
C CYS A 20 -3.67 -9.35 -2.09
N TRP A 21 -4.12 -8.10 -1.98
CA TRP A 21 -5.52 -7.82 -1.65
C TRP A 21 -6.50 -8.46 -2.64
N THR A 22 -6.19 -8.46 -3.92
CA THR A 22 -7.03 -9.08 -4.95
C THR A 22 -7.23 -10.58 -4.74
N PHE A 23 -6.31 -11.27 -4.06
CA PHE A 23 -6.41 -12.71 -3.77
C PHE A 23 -7.54 -13.05 -2.78
N GLY A 24 -8.03 -12.06 -2.03
CA GLY A 24 -9.20 -12.20 -1.18
C GLY A 24 -10.51 -12.47 -1.93
N GLY A 25 -10.60 -12.09 -3.22
CA GLY A 25 -11.79 -12.33 -4.04
C GLY A 25 -13.03 -11.61 -3.51
N ASP A 26 -12.88 -10.37 -3.03
CA ASP A 26 -13.91 -9.60 -2.36
C ASP A 26 -14.81 -8.78 -3.33
N LYS A 27 -15.84 -8.14 -2.78
CA LYS A 27 -16.80 -7.30 -3.52
C LYS A 27 -16.16 -6.08 -4.21
N PHE A 28 -14.94 -5.69 -3.84
CA PHE A 28 -14.26 -4.53 -4.42
C PHE A 28 -13.47 -4.89 -5.68
N TRP A 29 -12.91 -6.10 -5.70
CA TRP A 29 -12.05 -6.57 -6.78
C TRP A 29 -12.70 -7.64 -7.65
N GLY A 30 -13.80 -8.24 -7.18
CA GLY A 30 -14.49 -9.36 -7.83
C GLY A 30 -13.77 -10.70 -7.60
N PRO A 31 -14.29 -11.79 -8.19
CA PRO A 31 -13.75 -13.13 -7.97
C PRO A 31 -12.30 -13.25 -8.47
N GLN A 32 -11.52 -14.05 -7.76
CA GLN A 32 -10.13 -14.36 -8.08
C GLN A 32 -9.87 -15.84 -7.80
N GLU A 33 -9.36 -16.53 -8.80
CA GLU A 33 -9.02 -17.96 -8.69
C GLU A 33 -7.69 -18.16 -7.98
N ASP A 34 -7.63 -19.12 -7.03
CA ASP A 34 -6.43 -19.45 -6.28
C ASP A 34 -5.28 -19.84 -7.21
N PHE A 35 -5.57 -20.61 -8.27
CA PHE A 35 -4.57 -21.04 -9.25
C PHE A 35 -3.89 -19.85 -9.94
N GLU A 36 -4.64 -18.87 -10.39
CA GLU A 36 -4.09 -17.66 -11.03
C GLU A 36 -3.28 -16.82 -10.02
N SER A 37 -3.75 -16.75 -8.78
CA SER A 37 -3.03 -16.05 -7.70
C SER A 37 -1.69 -16.70 -7.39
N ILE A 38 -1.65 -18.04 -7.30
CA ILE A 38 -0.42 -18.81 -7.08
C ILE A 38 0.57 -18.61 -8.24
N ARG A 39 0.11 -18.71 -9.50
CA ARG A 39 0.94 -18.42 -10.68
C ARG A 39 1.49 -17.00 -10.66
N THR A 40 0.69 -16.03 -10.21
CA THR A 40 1.11 -14.62 -10.09
C THR A 40 2.22 -14.46 -9.06
N VAL A 41 2.13 -15.13 -7.90
CA VAL A 41 3.19 -15.15 -6.89
C VAL A 41 4.49 -15.73 -7.46
N HIS A 42 4.42 -16.88 -8.16
CA HIS A 42 5.61 -17.48 -8.77
C HIS A 42 6.22 -16.58 -9.84
N ALA A 43 5.39 -15.95 -10.69
CA ALA A 43 5.88 -15.00 -11.68
C ALA A 43 6.52 -13.74 -11.05
N ALA A 44 6.03 -13.31 -9.88
CA ALA A 44 6.67 -12.23 -9.12
C ALA A 44 8.07 -12.64 -8.63
N ILE A 45 8.21 -13.85 -8.08
CA ILE A 45 9.51 -14.39 -7.64
C ILE A 45 10.48 -14.48 -8.83
N ASP A 46 10.03 -15.02 -9.96
CA ASP A 46 10.83 -15.14 -11.19
C ASP A 46 11.30 -13.77 -11.72
N ALA A 47 10.49 -12.71 -11.51
CA ALA A 47 10.85 -11.33 -11.83
C ALA A 47 11.79 -10.68 -10.78
N GLY A 48 12.19 -11.41 -9.73
CA GLY A 48 13.06 -10.94 -8.65
C GLY A 48 12.34 -10.17 -7.55
N ILE A 49 11.01 -10.18 -7.50
CA ILE A 49 10.24 -9.61 -6.40
C ILE A 49 10.35 -10.57 -5.21
N ASN A 50 10.84 -10.06 -4.09
CA ASN A 50 10.94 -10.82 -2.85
C ASN A 50 9.97 -10.35 -1.76
N PHE A 51 9.20 -9.28 -2.00
CA PHE A 51 8.30 -8.71 -1.00
C PHE A 51 6.84 -8.91 -1.40
N PHE A 52 6.05 -9.46 -0.45
CA PHE A 52 4.64 -9.79 -0.61
C PHE A 52 3.84 -9.17 0.53
N ASP A 53 2.78 -8.44 0.20
CA ASP A 53 1.96 -7.71 1.17
C ASP A 53 0.53 -8.24 1.19
N THR A 54 0.07 -8.65 2.37
CA THR A 54 -1.30 -9.14 2.63
C THR A 54 -1.87 -8.56 3.93
N ALA A 55 -3.02 -9.04 4.40
CA ALA A 55 -3.62 -8.71 5.71
C ALA A 55 -4.63 -9.79 6.12
N GLU A 56 -4.84 -9.97 7.44
CA GLU A 56 -5.88 -10.86 7.98
C GLU A 56 -7.29 -10.49 7.52
N SER A 57 -7.55 -9.21 7.20
CA SER A 57 -8.83 -8.71 6.74
C SER A 57 -9.10 -8.93 5.24
N TYR A 58 -8.11 -9.34 4.46
CA TYR A 58 -8.29 -9.51 3.02
C TYR A 58 -8.98 -10.84 2.72
N GLY A 59 -10.28 -10.75 2.35
CA GLY A 59 -11.14 -11.92 2.16
C GLY A 59 -11.21 -12.79 3.42
N GLU A 60 -11.27 -12.16 4.62
CA GLU A 60 -11.35 -12.86 5.90
C GLU A 60 -10.20 -13.86 6.13
N GLY A 61 -9.01 -13.53 5.68
CA GLY A 61 -7.80 -14.35 5.77
C GLY A 61 -7.49 -15.19 4.52
N ARG A 62 -8.41 -15.26 3.54
CA ARG A 62 -8.19 -16.03 2.30
C ARG A 62 -6.92 -15.59 1.56
N SER A 63 -6.63 -14.29 1.52
CA SER A 63 -5.41 -13.79 0.87
C SER A 63 -4.14 -14.37 1.52
N GLU A 64 -4.08 -14.46 2.85
CA GLU A 64 -2.97 -15.11 3.56
C GLU A 64 -2.90 -16.61 3.28
N GLU A 65 -4.03 -17.31 3.20
CA GLU A 65 -4.07 -18.75 2.88
C GLU A 65 -3.55 -19.02 1.47
N VAL A 66 -3.97 -18.24 0.49
CA VAL A 66 -3.51 -18.38 -0.91
C VAL A 66 -2.02 -18.08 -1.01
N LEU A 67 -1.54 -17.03 -0.35
CA LEU A 67 -0.13 -16.68 -0.31
C LEU A 67 0.69 -17.78 0.37
N GLY A 68 0.22 -18.31 1.51
CA GLY A 68 0.87 -19.42 2.22
C GLY A 68 0.98 -20.70 1.38
N LYS A 69 -0.05 -21.02 0.58
CA LYS A 69 -0.01 -22.14 -0.39
C LYS A 69 1.05 -21.88 -1.47
N ALA A 70 1.07 -20.66 -2.02
CA ALA A 70 1.98 -20.30 -3.11
C ALA A 70 3.47 -20.30 -2.68
N LEU A 71 3.75 -20.02 -1.42
CA LEU A 71 5.10 -19.91 -0.87
C LEU A 71 5.61 -21.22 -0.23
N SER A 72 4.89 -22.33 -0.38
CA SER A 72 5.34 -23.64 0.12
C SER A 72 6.73 -24.00 -0.44
N GLY A 73 7.71 -24.23 0.43
CA GLY A 73 9.10 -24.51 0.07
C GLY A 73 9.90 -23.29 -0.40
N LEU A 74 9.33 -22.08 -0.36
CA LEU A 74 9.97 -20.84 -0.81
C LEU A 74 10.10 -19.78 0.31
N ARG A 75 9.67 -20.10 1.54
CA ARG A 75 9.52 -19.13 2.65
C ARG A 75 10.76 -18.29 2.91
N GLU A 76 11.94 -18.91 2.90
CA GLU A 76 13.21 -18.24 3.21
C GLU A 76 13.70 -17.32 2.09
N LYS A 77 13.13 -17.42 0.90
CA LYS A 77 13.50 -16.58 -0.27
C LYS A 77 12.71 -15.28 -0.33
N VAL A 78 11.72 -15.09 0.55
CA VAL A 78 10.76 -14.00 0.47
C VAL A 78 10.59 -13.27 1.79
N ILE A 79 10.13 -12.04 1.70
CA ILE A 79 9.72 -11.19 2.80
C ILE A 79 8.18 -11.07 2.76
N ILE A 80 7.52 -11.41 3.88
CA ILE A 80 6.07 -11.32 4.01
C ILE A 80 5.71 -10.18 4.94
N GLY A 81 4.92 -9.22 4.43
CA GLY A 81 4.21 -8.23 5.23
C GLY A 81 2.75 -8.63 5.39
N THR A 82 2.26 -8.71 6.62
CA THR A 82 0.82 -8.82 6.91
C THR A 82 0.42 -7.87 8.01
N LYS A 83 -0.89 -7.76 8.32
CA LYS A 83 -1.42 -6.67 9.14
C LYS A 83 -2.47 -7.17 10.11
N VAL A 84 -2.41 -6.66 11.35
CA VAL A 84 -3.47 -6.83 12.35
C VAL A 84 -4.51 -5.71 12.20
N SER A 85 -5.77 -6.07 12.24
CA SER A 85 -6.91 -5.14 12.15
C SER A 85 -7.00 -4.25 13.40
N PRO A 86 -7.50 -2.98 13.27
CA PRO A 86 -7.55 -2.05 14.40
C PRO A 86 -8.43 -2.53 15.58
N GLN A 87 -9.37 -3.45 15.34
CA GLN A 87 -10.21 -4.05 16.37
C GLN A 87 -9.47 -5.06 17.24
N HIS A 88 -8.33 -5.59 16.76
CA HIS A 88 -7.56 -6.66 17.39
C HIS A 88 -6.25 -6.16 18.04
N LEU A 89 -6.16 -4.88 18.40
CA LEU A 89 -4.92 -4.30 18.95
C LEU A 89 -4.72 -4.50 20.44
N SER A 90 -5.74 -4.96 21.20
CA SER A 90 -5.54 -5.37 22.58
C SER A 90 -4.60 -6.58 22.67
N ARG A 91 -3.83 -6.70 23.76
CA ARG A 91 -2.80 -7.75 23.89
C ARG A 91 -3.30 -9.15 23.55
N LYS A 92 -4.49 -9.54 24.07
CA LYS A 92 -5.06 -10.87 23.85
C LYS A 92 -5.41 -11.10 22.37
N GLU A 93 -6.12 -10.15 21.77
CA GLU A 93 -6.57 -10.28 20.38
C GLU A 93 -5.40 -10.16 19.39
N LEU A 94 -4.41 -9.33 19.68
CA LEU A 94 -3.23 -9.15 18.83
C LEU A 94 -2.40 -10.44 18.75
N ILE A 95 -2.17 -11.12 19.89
CA ILE A 95 -1.50 -12.44 19.92
C ILE A 95 -2.29 -13.45 19.10
N LYS A 96 -3.61 -13.54 19.31
CA LYS A 96 -4.50 -14.46 18.58
C LYS A 96 -4.49 -14.18 17.07
N SER A 97 -4.53 -12.91 16.65
CA SER A 97 -4.44 -12.48 15.26
C SER A 97 -3.11 -12.88 14.62
N CYS A 98 -1.99 -12.61 15.30
CA CYS A 98 -0.67 -12.99 14.83
C CYS A 98 -0.56 -14.51 14.61
N GLU A 99 -0.98 -15.31 15.60
CA GLU A 99 -1.00 -16.77 15.48
C GLU A 99 -1.96 -17.26 14.39
N GLY A 100 -3.07 -16.56 14.18
CA GLY A 100 -3.99 -16.78 13.06
C GLY A 100 -3.31 -16.56 11.71
N SER A 101 -2.62 -15.44 11.55
CA SER A 101 -1.85 -15.11 10.33
C SER A 101 -0.74 -16.13 10.07
N LEU A 102 0.03 -16.52 11.10
CA LEU A 102 1.08 -17.54 10.96
C LEU A 102 0.52 -18.86 10.45
N ARG A 103 -0.62 -19.32 10.98
CA ARG A 103 -1.28 -20.56 10.52
C ARG A 103 -1.73 -20.47 9.07
N ARG A 104 -2.39 -19.36 8.67
CA ARG A 104 -2.86 -19.15 7.30
C ARG A 104 -1.71 -19.04 6.31
N LEU A 105 -0.66 -18.32 6.67
CA LEU A 105 0.57 -18.17 5.89
C LEU A 105 1.47 -19.42 5.90
N ARG A 106 1.17 -20.42 6.75
CA ARG A 106 1.93 -21.68 6.89
C ARG A 106 3.42 -21.43 7.18
N THR A 107 3.69 -20.56 8.15
CA THR A 107 5.05 -20.15 8.53
C THR A 107 5.13 -19.90 10.03
N ASP A 108 6.34 -20.00 10.59
CA ASP A 108 6.60 -19.77 12.00
C ASP A 108 6.91 -18.30 12.33
N TYR A 109 7.17 -17.47 11.30
CA TYR A 109 7.48 -16.06 11.49
C TYR A 109 6.92 -15.18 10.36
N ILE A 110 6.61 -13.93 10.70
CA ILE A 110 6.24 -12.86 9.78
C ILE A 110 7.41 -11.87 9.73
N ASP A 111 7.81 -11.45 8.53
CA ASP A 111 8.93 -10.50 8.42
C ASP A 111 8.52 -9.10 8.85
N VAL A 112 7.39 -8.59 8.37
CA VAL A 112 6.88 -7.26 8.73
C VAL A 112 5.43 -7.39 9.20
N TYR A 113 5.19 -7.19 10.50
CA TYR A 113 3.83 -7.21 11.03
C TYR A 113 3.36 -5.80 11.28
N HIS A 114 2.31 -5.38 10.55
CA HIS A 114 1.81 -4.02 10.59
C HIS A 114 0.59 -3.88 11.51
N ILE A 115 0.50 -2.77 12.21
CA ILE A 115 -0.76 -2.23 12.70
C ILE A 115 -1.47 -1.62 11.49
N HIS A 116 -2.64 -2.17 11.08
CA HIS A 116 -3.31 -1.79 9.81
C HIS A 116 -3.84 -0.34 9.83
N PHE A 117 -4.40 0.08 10.96
CA PHE A 117 -4.80 1.45 11.32
C PHE A 117 -4.64 1.62 12.82
N ALA A 118 -4.36 2.84 13.26
CA ALA A 118 -4.42 3.17 14.68
C ALA A 118 -5.85 3.00 15.22
N ASN A 119 -5.97 2.55 16.47
CA ASN A 119 -7.25 2.55 17.19
C ASN A 119 -7.14 3.46 18.42
N PRO A 120 -7.80 4.64 18.43
CA PRO A 120 -7.74 5.58 19.54
C PRO A 120 -8.27 5.04 20.88
N GLN A 121 -9.07 3.97 20.83
CA GLN A 121 -9.65 3.35 22.03
C GLN A 121 -8.69 2.39 22.75
N ILE A 122 -7.58 2.01 22.08
CA ILE A 122 -6.55 1.12 22.66
C ILE A 122 -5.25 1.91 22.75
N PRO A 123 -4.64 2.06 23.93
CA PRO A 123 -3.39 2.79 24.07
C PRO A 123 -2.29 2.19 23.18
N ILE A 124 -1.61 3.05 22.42
CA ILE A 124 -0.55 2.61 21.52
C ILE A 124 0.60 1.93 22.25
N GLU A 125 0.83 2.31 23.51
CA GLU A 125 1.81 1.68 24.39
C GLU A 125 1.51 0.20 24.63
N GLU A 126 0.25 -0.16 24.89
CA GLU A 126 -0.18 -1.55 25.05
C GLU A 126 0.06 -2.36 23.78
N THR A 127 -0.38 -1.81 22.65
CA THR A 127 -0.21 -2.44 21.33
C THR A 127 1.27 -2.65 21.02
N LEU A 128 2.10 -1.62 21.20
CA LEU A 128 3.53 -1.68 20.89
C LEU A 128 4.26 -2.65 21.82
N SER A 129 3.95 -2.64 23.12
CA SER A 129 4.48 -3.63 24.08
C SER A 129 4.17 -5.07 23.68
N CYS A 130 2.97 -5.31 23.14
CA CYS A 130 2.59 -6.63 22.64
C CYS A 130 3.33 -6.99 21.34
N MET A 131 3.53 -6.04 20.42
CA MET A 131 4.34 -6.25 19.22
C MET A 131 5.79 -6.61 19.57
N GLU A 132 6.39 -5.90 20.52
CA GLU A 132 7.74 -6.20 21.03
C GLU A 132 7.81 -7.59 21.70
N TYR A 133 6.77 -8.00 22.42
CA TYR A 133 6.67 -9.34 22.95
C TYR A 133 6.66 -10.39 21.83
N LEU A 134 5.85 -10.21 20.77
CA LEU A 134 5.82 -11.11 19.61
C LEU A 134 7.17 -11.18 18.89
N LYS A 135 7.88 -10.05 18.83
CA LYS A 135 9.22 -9.96 18.25
C LYS A 135 10.23 -10.77 19.09
N LYS A 136 10.19 -10.63 20.42
CA LYS A 136 11.02 -11.43 21.32
C LYS A 136 10.73 -12.93 21.25
N GLN A 137 9.49 -13.32 20.92
CA GLN A 137 9.10 -14.72 20.68
C GLN A 137 9.54 -15.24 19.30
N GLY A 138 10.14 -14.40 18.45
CA GLY A 138 10.53 -14.76 17.09
C GLY A 138 9.34 -14.90 16.11
N LYS A 139 8.12 -14.56 16.53
CA LYS A 139 6.91 -14.64 15.67
C LYS A 139 6.84 -13.53 14.63
N ILE A 140 7.45 -12.38 14.91
CA ILE A 140 7.60 -11.27 13.96
C ILE A 140 9.05 -10.77 14.00
N ARG A 141 9.56 -10.29 12.84
CA ARG A 141 10.92 -9.74 12.77
C ARG A 141 10.92 -8.22 12.92
N VAL A 142 9.99 -7.55 12.27
CA VAL A 142 9.92 -6.09 12.20
C VAL A 142 8.51 -5.60 12.53
N ILE A 143 8.44 -4.54 13.34
CA ILE A 143 7.19 -3.82 13.62
C ILE A 143 6.98 -2.79 12.51
N GLY A 144 5.86 -2.89 11.82
CA GLY A 144 5.37 -1.91 10.87
C GLY A 144 4.09 -1.24 11.33
N VAL A 145 3.79 -0.10 10.75
CA VAL A 145 2.48 0.54 10.84
C VAL A 145 1.95 0.82 9.44
N SER A 146 0.65 0.98 9.32
CA SER A 146 0.00 1.40 8.10
C SER A 146 -1.01 2.49 8.43
N ASN A 147 -1.09 3.52 7.58
CA ASN A 147 -2.03 4.61 7.77
C ASN A 147 -1.81 5.40 9.07
N PHE A 148 -0.55 5.57 9.49
CA PHE A 148 -0.20 6.43 10.61
C PHE A 148 0.15 7.83 10.08
N GLY A 149 -0.61 8.84 10.52
CA GLY A 149 -0.32 10.25 10.26
C GLY A 149 0.71 10.79 11.25
N LYS A 150 0.97 12.09 11.19
CA LYS A 150 1.95 12.77 12.04
C LYS A 150 1.68 12.54 13.54
N LYS A 151 0.43 12.74 13.97
CA LYS A 151 0.02 12.58 15.37
C LYS A 151 0.17 11.14 15.86
N ASP A 152 -0.24 10.17 15.05
CA ASP A 152 -0.16 8.75 15.38
C ASP A 152 1.30 8.30 15.47
N LEU A 153 2.17 8.74 14.54
CA LEU A 153 3.62 8.48 14.59
C LEU A 153 4.28 9.11 15.81
N GLN A 154 3.99 10.37 16.10
CA GLN A 154 4.52 11.05 17.29
C GLN A 154 4.07 10.39 18.60
N GLY A 155 2.85 9.86 18.63
CA GLY A 155 2.33 9.08 19.75
C GLY A 155 3.10 7.76 19.93
N LEU A 156 3.30 7.03 18.84
CA LEU A 156 4.02 5.76 18.84
C LEU A 156 5.49 5.95 19.26
N LEU A 157 6.15 6.96 18.73
CA LEU A 157 7.58 7.23 18.97
C LEU A 157 7.92 7.57 20.42
N LYS A 158 6.93 7.90 21.27
CA LYS A 158 7.13 8.07 22.72
C LYS A 158 7.40 6.75 23.44
N TYR A 159 6.94 5.64 22.90
CA TYR A 159 6.98 4.32 23.56
C TYR A 159 7.86 3.30 22.85
N GLY A 160 8.30 3.60 21.62
CA GLY A 160 9.15 2.73 20.84
C GLY A 160 9.21 3.17 19.37
N ARG A 161 9.35 2.22 18.44
CA ARG A 161 9.46 2.58 17.02
C ARG A 161 8.79 1.58 16.10
N ALA A 162 8.40 2.03 14.91
CA ALA A 162 8.12 1.21 13.75
C ALA A 162 9.20 1.46 12.69
N GLU A 163 9.52 0.45 11.89
CA GLU A 163 10.54 0.54 10.86
C GLU A 163 9.97 0.93 9.49
N VAL A 164 8.66 0.78 9.32
CA VAL A 164 7.97 1.07 8.08
C VAL A 164 6.58 1.64 8.34
N ASN A 165 6.18 2.65 7.57
CA ASN A 165 4.81 3.16 7.49
C ASN A 165 4.26 2.92 6.08
N GLN A 166 3.21 2.11 5.97
CA GLN A 166 2.55 1.80 4.71
C GLN A 166 1.40 2.79 4.45
N LEU A 167 1.49 3.55 3.36
CA LEU A 167 0.63 4.71 3.11
C LEU A 167 0.05 4.74 1.69
N PRO A 168 -1.13 5.36 1.46
CA PRO A 168 -1.61 5.62 0.11
C PRO A 168 -0.76 6.72 -0.53
N TYR A 169 -0.13 6.43 -1.66
CA TYR A 169 0.67 7.41 -2.39
C TYR A 169 0.72 7.07 -3.87
N ASN A 170 0.33 8.02 -4.70
CA ASN A 170 0.35 7.93 -6.14
C ASN A 170 0.18 9.32 -6.76
N LEU A 171 0.26 9.44 -8.09
CA LEU A 171 0.18 10.71 -8.80
C LEU A 171 -1.13 11.50 -8.56
N LEU A 172 -2.23 10.80 -8.24
CA LEU A 172 -3.53 11.42 -7.96
C LEU A 172 -3.79 11.62 -6.46
N TRP A 173 -2.97 10.99 -5.57
CA TRP A 173 -3.11 11.08 -4.13
C TRP A 173 -1.77 11.37 -3.48
N ARG A 174 -1.47 12.64 -3.24
CA ARG A 174 -0.18 13.15 -2.76
C ARG A 174 -0.24 13.74 -1.34
N ALA A 175 -1.30 13.45 -0.59
CA ALA A 175 -1.55 14.04 0.73
C ALA A 175 -0.43 13.80 1.77
N ILE A 176 0.30 12.69 1.69
CA ILE A 176 1.40 12.39 2.62
C ILE A 176 2.59 13.36 2.49
N GLU A 177 2.69 14.11 1.38
CA GLU A 177 3.75 15.09 1.14
C GLU A 177 3.65 16.32 2.07
N TYR A 178 2.46 16.61 2.63
CA TYR A 178 2.29 17.78 3.49
C TYR A 178 3.02 17.64 4.82
N GLU A 179 2.96 16.48 5.49
CA GLU A 179 3.53 16.32 6.83
C GLU A 179 4.16 14.94 7.09
N ILE A 180 3.61 13.85 6.51
CA ILE A 180 3.95 12.49 6.95
C ILE A 180 5.34 12.09 6.47
N ILE A 181 5.72 12.47 5.24
CA ILE A 181 7.04 12.16 4.67
C ILE A 181 8.16 12.70 5.55
N SER A 182 8.07 13.97 6.00
CA SER A 182 9.11 14.57 6.85
C SER A 182 9.25 13.82 8.17
N VAL A 183 8.13 13.51 8.85
CA VAL A 183 8.18 12.73 10.11
C VAL A 183 8.80 11.35 9.90
N CYS A 184 8.45 10.65 8.83
CA CYS A 184 9.05 9.36 8.51
C CYS A 184 10.55 9.49 8.25
N THR A 185 10.97 10.47 7.45
CA THR A 185 12.37 10.69 7.08
C THR A 185 13.22 11.07 8.31
N GLU A 186 12.75 11.98 9.15
CA GLU A 186 13.43 12.43 10.37
C GLU A 186 13.64 11.30 11.38
N ASN A 187 12.84 10.24 11.32
CA ASN A 187 12.90 9.10 12.24
C ASN A 187 13.40 7.81 11.58
N ASP A 188 13.94 7.87 10.36
CA ASP A 188 14.41 6.71 9.59
C ASP A 188 13.33 5.62 9.45
N ILE A 189 12.07 6.01 9.29
CA ILE A 189 10.94 5.12 9.02
C ILE A 189 10.77 5.02 7.51
N SER A 190 10.93 3.84 6.95
CA SER A 190 10.71 3.61 5.52
C SER A 190 9.24 3.76 5.15
N ILE A 191 8.98 4.32 3.97
CA ILE A 191 7.63 4.38 3.41
C ILE A 191 7.46 3.26 2.39
N THR A 192 6.37 2.49 2.51
CA THR A 192 5.87 1.61 1.45
C THR A 192 4.54 2.16 0.94
N CYS A 193 4.35 2.20 -0.40
CA CYS A 193 3.21 2.87 -0.98
C CYS A 193 2.19 1.87 -1.51
N TYR A 194 0.95 1.95 -1.05
CA TYR A 194 -0.15 1.18 -1.62
C TYR A 194 -1.02 2.01 -2.58
N SER A 195 -1.83 1.34 -3.39
CA SER A 195 -2.64 1.93 -4.47
C SER A 195 -1.81 2.79 -5.47
N PRO A 196 -0.64 2.34 -5.94
CA PRO A 196 0.23 3.13 -6.81
C PRO A 196 -0.43 3.48 -8.14
N LEU A 197 -1.37 2.66 -8.60
CA LEU A 197 -2.15 2.88 -9.81
C LEU A 197 -3.55 3.47 -9.52
N ALA A 198 -3.77 4.05 -8.34
CA ALA A 198 -5.03 4.66 -7.93
C ALA A 198 -6.25 3.76 -8.25
N GLN A 199 -6.18 2.48 -7.86
CA GLN A 199 -7.21 1.45 -8.12
C GLN A 199 -7.58 1.29 -9.60
N GLY A 200 -6.62 1.58 -10.49
CA GLY A 200 -6.73 1.43 -11.94
C GLY A 200 -7.03 2.74 -12.69
N LEU A 201 -7.16 3.88 -12.03
CA LEU A 201 -7.29 5.19 -12.70
C LEU A 201 -6.04 5.51 -13.52
N LEU A 202 -4.86 5.22 -13.00
CA LEU A 202 -3.57 5.46 -13.65
C LEU A 202 -3.15 4.38 -14.66
N THR A 203 -4.06 3.46 -15.03
CA THR A 203 -3.81 2.52 -16.14
C THR A 203 -4.28 3.05 -17.49
N GLY A 204 -4.97 4.20 -17.49
CA GLY A 204 -5.49 4.80 -18.71
C GLY A 204 -6.77 4.18 -19.28
N LYS A 205 -7.33 3.13 -18.64
CA LYS A 205 -8.51 2.41 -19.13
C LYS A 205 -9.83 3.16 -18.96
N PHE A 206 -9.92 4.09 -18.02
CA PHE A 206 -11.12 4.91 -17.80
C PHE A 206 -10.97 6.29 -18.44
N ARG A 207 -12.01 6.77 -19.10
CA ARG A 207 -12.07 8.08 -19.76
C ARG A 207 -12.95 9.08 -19.02
N SER A 208 -13.88 8.58 -18.21
CA SER A 208 -14.80 9.41 -17.42
C SER A 208 -15.07 8.80 -16.06
N PRO A 209 -15.58 9.58 -15.08
CA PRO A 209 -15.97 9.07 -13.77
C PRO A 209 -17.02 7.95 -13.85
N ASP A 210 -17.91 8.01 -14.85
CA ASP A 210 -19.02 7.06 -14.99
C ASP A 210 -18.57 5.67 -15.47
N GLU A 211 -17.40 5.56 -16.07
CA GLU A 211 -16.82 4.27 -16.44
C GLU A 211 -16.20 3.52 -15.26
N VAL A 212 -16.03 4.19 -14.10
CA VAL A 212 -15.39 3.59 -12.94
C VAL A 212 -16.39 2.83 -12.10
N PRO A 213 -16.22 1.50 -11.91
CA PRO A 213 -17.13 0.70 -11.08
C PRO A 213 -17.19 1.20 -9.64
N ASP A 214 -18.36 1.12 -9.00
CA ASP A 214 -18.62 1.60 -7.63
C ASP A 214 -17.62 1.09 -6.60
N GLY A 215 -17.16 -0.16 -6.71
CA GLY A 215 -16.13 -0.73 -5.85
C GLY A 215 -14.79 0.04 -5.87
N ARG A 216 -14.54 0.83 -6.91
CA ARG A 216 -13.32 1.64 -7.09
C ARG A 216 -13.61 3.14 -7.01
N ALA A 217 -14.85 3.58 -7.30
CA ALA A 217 -15.30 4.97 -7.25
C ALA A 217 -15.76 5.37 -5.83
N ARG A 218 -14.97 5.06 -4.79
CA ARG A 218 -15.33 5.26 -3.38
C ARG A 218 -14.35 6.11 -2.57
N THR A 219 -13.31 6.57 -3.23
CA THR A 219 -12.30 7.46 -2.64
C THR A 219 -12.73 8.93 -2.81
N ARG A 220 -12.08 9.84 -2.09
CA ARG A 220 -12.34 11.29 -2.14
C ARG A 220 -12.08 11.95 -3.50
N HIS A 221 -11.58 11.21 -4.48
CA HIS A 221 -11.58 11.62 -5.89
C HIS A 221 -13.00 11.68 -6.48
N PHE A 222 -13.92 10.88 -5.94
CA PHE A 222 -15.28 10.75 -6.44
C PHE A 222 -16.28 11.45 -5.51
N SER A 223 -17.50 11.67 -6.02
CA SER A 223 -18.58 12.22 -5.21
C SER A 223 -18.91 11.30 -4.01
N GLY A 224 -19.06 11.87 -2.83
CA GLY A 224 -19.54 11.17 -1.64
C GLY A 224 -20.95 10.61 -1.73
N LYS A 225 -21.68 10.91 -2.83
CA LYS A 225 -22.98 10.32 -3.15
C LYS A 225 -22.87 8.95 -3.83
N ARG A 226 -21.67 8.52 -4.24
CA ARG A 226 -21.46 7.18 -4.82
C ARG A 226 -21.80 6.09 -3.79
N PRO A 227 -22.36 4.95 -4.21
CA PRO A 227 -22.94 3.94 -3.29
C PRO A 227 -21.99 3.42 -2.20
N LEU A 228 -20.70 3.36 -2.48
CA LEU A 228 -19.70 2.83 -1.55
C LEU A 228 -18.75 3.91 -0.97
N ALA A 229 -18.99 5.19 -1.28
CA ALA A 229 -18.27 6.30 -0.69
C ALA A 229 -18.66 6.49 0.78
N ARG A 230 -17.69 6.86 1.65
CA ARG A 230 -17.92 7.04 3.09
C ARG A 230 -17.62 8.45 3.57
N HIS A 231 -16.84 9.22 2.79
CA HIS A 231 -16.40 10.56 3.15
C HIS A 231 -17.55 11.61 3.14
N GLY A 232 -18.58 11.43 2.31
CA GLY A 232 -19.71 12.35 2.22
C GLY A 232 -19.35 13.75 1.67
N GLU A 233 -18.15 13.94 1.11
CA GLU A 233 -17.69 15.19 0.50
C GLU A 233 -18.12 15.26 -0.97
N GLU A 234 -18.06 16.45 -1.57
CA GLU A 234 -18.36 16.67 -2.99
C GLU A 234 -17.48 15.81 -3.90
N GLY A 235 -16.22 15.60 -3.49
CA GLY A 235 -15.20 14.92 -4.28
C GLY A 235 -14.47 15.88 -5.23
N ALA A 236 -13.74 15.29 -6.16
CA ALA A 236 -12.91 16.01 -7.14
C ALA A 236 -12.90 15.28 -8.49
N GLU A 237 -14.08 14.84 -8.98
CA GLU A 237 -14.19 14.02 -10.21
C GLU A 237 -13.64 14.78 -11.43
N GLU A 238 -14.02 16.05 -11.61
CA GLU A 238 -13.58 16.87 -12.72
C GLU A 238 -12.07 17.09 -12.71
N GLU A 239 -11.52 17.52 -11.57
CA GLU A 239 -10.07 17.75 -11.44
C GLU A 239 -9.28 16.45 -11.58
N THR A 240 -9.82 15.34 -11.09
CA THR A 240 -9.19 14.02 -11.20
C THR A 240 -9.08 13.59 -12.68
N PHE A 241 -10.16 13.66 -13.43
CA PHE A 241 -10.15 13.21 -14.83
C PHE A 241 -9.42 14.19 -15.74
N SER A 242 -9.50 15.49 -15.49
CA SER A 242 -8.63 16.48 -16.17
C SER A 242 -7.14 16.18 -15.93
N THR A 243 -6.76 15.84 -14.70
CA THR A 243 -5.38 15.44 -14.37
C THR A 243 -4.97 14.14 -15.06
N ILE A 244 -5.86 13.14 -15.12
CA ILE A 244 -5.62 11.87 -15.84
C ILE A 244 -5.37 12.15 -17.32
N ASP A 245 -6.13 13.05 -17.95
CA ASP A 245 -5.96 13.40 -19.36
C ASP A 245 -4.63 14.10 -19.63
N GLU A 246 -4.16 14.98 -18.72
CA GLU A 246 -2.82 15.57 -18.84
C GLU A 246 -1.71 14.52 -18.69
N ILE A 247 -1.83 13.58 -17.73
CA ILE A 247 -0.89 12.47 -17.58
C ILE A 247 -0.89 11.59 -18.84
N ARG A 248 -2.06 11.36 -19.46
CA ARG A 248 -2.20 10.60 -20.71
C ARG A 248 -1.44 11.25 -21.86
N LYS A 249 -1.60 12.58 -22.05
CA LYS A 249 -0.87 13.35 -23.07
C LYS A 249 0.65 13.23 -22.88
N ILE A 250 1.10 13.28 -21.61
CA ILE A 250 2.53 13.06 -21.28
C ILE A 250 2.94 11.64 -21.66
N SER A 251 2.15 10.63 -21.27
CA SER A 251 2.38 9.22 -21.58
C SER A 251 2.54 8.97 -23.08
N GLU A 252 1.63 9.50 -23.88
CA GLU A 252 1.64 9.40 -25.35
C GLU A 252 2.87 10.08 -25.95
N LYS A 253 3.22 11.27 -25.47
CA LYS A 253 4.39 12.03 -25.94
C LYS A 253 5.71 11.33 -25.65
N GLU A 254 5.85 10.77 -24.45
CA GLU A 254 7.08 10.12 -23.99
C GLU A 254 7.18 8.64 -24.40
N GLY A 255 6.11 8.06 -24.96
CA GLY A 255 6.05 6.63 -25.32
C GLY A 255 6.14 5.68 -24.11
N ILE A 256 5.78 6.16 -22.92
CA ILE A 256 5.79 5.39 -21.67
C ILE A 256 4.34 5.21 -21.20
N SER A 257 3.88 3.97 -20.94
CA SER A 257 2.51 3.75 -20.49
C SER A 257 2.19 4.51 -19.20
N MET A 258 0.94 4.91 -19.00
CA MET A 258 0.51 5.61 -17.79
C MET A 258 0.83 4.79 -16.51
N SER A 259 0.67 3.48 -16.57
CA SER A 259 1.03 2.59 -15.45
C SER A 259 2.51 2.68 -15.12
N HIS A 260 3.37 2.61 -16.14
CA HIS A 260 4.81 2.73 -15.96
C HIS A 260 5.20 4.13 -15.46
N LEU A 261 4.60 5.22 -15.99
CA LEU A 261 4.85 6.57 -15.47
C LEU A 261 4.53 6.66 -13.97
N ALA A 262 3.37 6.13 -13.55
CA ALA A 262 2.95 6.18 -12.16
C ALA A 262 3.88 5.37 -11.23
N LEU A 263 4.28 4.17 -11.64
CA LEU A 263 5.20 3.33 -10.87
C LEU A 263 6.61 3.94 -10.83
N CYS A 264 7.13 4.40 -11.96
CA CYS A 264 8.46 5.01 -12.05
C CYS A 264 8.57 6.30 -11.26
N TRP A 265 7.50 7.12 -11.23
CA TRP A 265 7.45 8.31 -10.39
C TRP A 265 7.59 7.95 -8.90
N LEU A 266 6.87 6.94 -8.39
CA LEU A 266 7.04 6.46 -7.02
C LEU A 266 8.45 5.87 -6.78
N LEU A 267 8.98 5.13 -7.74
CA LEU A 267 10.32 4.57 -7.68
C LEU A 267 11.43 5.64 -7.68
N SER A 268 11.17 6.84 -8.21
CA SER A 268 12.11 7.97 -8.16
C SER A 268 12.20 8.61 -6.77
N LYS A 269 11.19 8.40 -5.90
CA LYS A 269 11.16 8.99 -4.55
C LYS A 269 12.13 8.25 -3.62
N LYS A 270 13.06 9.01 -3.02
CA LYS A 270 14.12 8.46 -2.14
C LYS A 270 13.56 7.88 -0.84
N GLU A 271 12.48 8.43 -0.33
CA GLU A 271 11.78 8.04 0.90
C GLU A 271 10.93 6.77 0.74
N VAL A 272 10.59 6.39 -0.50
CA VAL A 272 9.81 5.19 -0.81
C VAL A 272 10.73 3.98 -0.89
N ALA A 273 10.60 3.05 0.03
CA ALA A 273 11.37 1.80 0.02
C ALA A 273 10.82 0.80 -0.99
N SER A 274 9.51 0.63 -1.06
CA SER A 274 8.86 -0.32 -1.98
C SER A 274 7.48 0.17 -2.40
N VAL A 275 7.10 -0.14 -3.64
CA VAL A 275 5.81 0.18 -4.25
C VAL A 275 4.95 -1.08 -4.29
N ILE A 276 3.86 -1.08 -3.53
CA ILE A 276 2.94 -2.23 -3.40
C ILE A 276 1.92 -2.16 -4.52
N VAL A 277 2.14 -2.92 -5.57
CA VAL A 277 1.26 -3.00 -6.74
C VAL A 277 0.52 -4.33 -6.78
N GLY A 278 -0.80 -4.28 -6.99
CA GLY A 278 -1.62 -5.46 -7.20
C GLY A 278 -1.47 -6.02 -8.61
N ALA A 279 -1.61 -7.34 -8.73
CA ALA A 279 -1.73 -8.02 -10.01
C ALA A 279 -2.70 -9.20 -9.86
N ARG A 280 -3.48 -9.47 -10.91
CA ARG A 280 -4.46 -10.56 -10.94
C ARG A 280 -4.00 -11.78 -11.73
N ASN A 281 -2.95 -11.60 -12.54
CA ASN A 281 -2.37 -12.66 -13.36
C ASN A 281 -0.85 -12.44 -13.53
N PRO A 282 -0.11 -13.45 -14.00
CA PRO A 282 1.34 -13.39 -14.19
C PRO A 282 1.81 -12.27 -15.12
N ASP A 283 1.06 -11.93 -16.15
CA ASP A 283 1.49 -10.92 -17.13
C ASP A 283 1.47 -9.52 -16.52
N GLN A 284 0.45 -9.20 -15.72
CA GLN A 284 0.39 -7.93 -15.00
C GLN A 284 1.56 -7.73 -14.04
N ILE A 285 1.97 -8.76 -13.28
CA ILE A 285 3.10 -8.58 -12.35
C ILE A 285 4.44 -8.48 -13.10
N ARG A 286 4.62 -9.18 -14.20
CA ARG A 286 5.80 -9.05 -15.07
C ARG A 286 5.88 -7.63 -15.65
N GLU A 287 4.76 -7.13 -16.20
CA GLU A 287 4.67 -5.76 -16.73
C GLU A 287 4.98 -4.72 -15.64
N ASN A 288 4.38 -4.84 -14.46
CA ASN A 288 4.67 -3.96 -13.34
C ASN A 288 6.16 -3.99 -12.94
N ALA A 289 6.79 -5.16 -12.96
CA ALA A 289 8.20 -5.32 -12.62
C ALA A 289 9.15 -4.66 -13.66
N GLU A 290 8.74 -4.54 -14.93
CA GLU A 290 9.52 -3.86 -15.97
C GLU A 290 9.71 -2.36 -15.67
N SER A 291 8.83 -1.73 -14.88
CA SER A 291 8.96 -0.33 -14.48
C SER A 291 10.30 -0.01 -13.82
N ILE A 292 10.95 -0.99 -13.17
CA ILE A 292 12.28 -0.79 -12.54
C ILE A 292 13.39 -0.46 -13.54
N LYS A 293 13.21 -0.81 -14.81
CA LYS A 293 14.18 -0.56 -15.88
C LYS A 293 14.05 0.84 -16.49
N ILE A 294 12.94 1.52 -16.21
CA ILE A 294 12.62 2.83 -16.79
C ILE A 294 13.06 3.92 -15.79
N LYS A 295 13.90 4.83 -16.25
CA LYS A 295 14.35 5.98 -15.46
C LYS A 295 13.75 7.24 -16.05
N LEU A 296 12.93 7.95 -15.26
CA LEU A 296 12.38 9.25 -15.66
C LEU A 296 13.46 10.33 -15.50
N SER A 297 13.53 11.26 -16.44
CA SER A 297 14.35 12.46 -16.27
C SER A 297 13.76 13.37 -15.21
N GLN A 298 14.59 14.23 -14.62
CA GLN A 298 14.13 15.19 -13.61
C GLN A 298 13.06 16.14 -14.20
N ASP A 299 13.26 16.62 -15.42
CA ASP A 299 12.30 17.48 -16.13
C ASP A 299 10.92 16.80 -16.30
N LEU A 300 10.93 15.48 -16.60
CA LEU A 300 9.69 14.72 -16.75
C LEU A 300 9.00 14.53 -15.39
N ILE A 301 9.76 14.29 -14.32
CA ILE A 301 9.23 14.19 -12.95
C ILE A 301 8.55 15.51 -12.57
N GLU A 302 9.24 16.64 -12.74
CA GLU A 302 8.72 17.97 -12.43
C GLU A 302 7.46 18.31 -13.26
N LYS A 303 7.46 17.95 -14.55
CA LYS A 303 6.29 18.13 -15.41
C LYS A 303 5.08 17.33 -14.91
N ILE A 304 5.28 16.05 -14.53
CA ILE A 304 4.21 15.19 -13.99
C ILE A 304 3.70 15.75 -12.65
N GLU A 305 4.59 16.20 -11.79
CA GLU A 305 4.24 16.81 -10.52
C GLU A 305 3.45 18.12 -10.70
N GLY A 306 3.84 18.93 -11.68
CA GLY A 306 3.16 20.17 -12.02
C GLY A 306 1.70 19.95 -12.44
N VAL A 307 1.44 18.97 -13.31
CA VAL A 307 0.05 18.69 -13.78
C VAL A 307 -0.82 18.08 -12.68
N THR A 308 -0.23 17.46 -11.65
CA THR A 308 -0.97 16.87 -10.53
C THR A 308 -1.15 17.84 -9.34
N GLU A 309 -0.50 19.00 -9.34
CA GLU A 309 -0.46 19.90 -8.19
C GLU A 309 -1.83 20.49 -7.86
N LYS A 310 -2.62 20.89 -8.88
CA LYS A 310 -3.97 21.42 -8.68
C LYS A 310 -4.88 20.41 -7.96
N LEU A 311 -4.81 19.14 -8.37
CA LEU A 311 -5.58 18.07 -7.73
C LEU A 311 -5.11 17.81 -6.30
N LYS A 312 -3.80 17.82 -6.05
CA LYS A 312 -3.23 17.71 -4.69
C LYS A 312 -3.78 18.80 -3.76
N GLN A 313 -3.79 20.05 -4.23
CA GLN A 313 -4.34 21.17 -3.46
C GLN A 313 -5.84 21.04 -3.20
N LYS A 314 -6.63 20.62 -4.20
CA LYS A 314 -8.07 20.38 -4.07
C LYS A 314 -8.39 19.30 -3.03
N LEU A 315 -7.65 18.19 -3.04
CA LEU A 315 -7.84 17.06 -2.10
C LEU A 315 -7.28 17.34 -0.70
N GLY A 316 -6.28 18.24 -0.59
CA GLY A 316 -5.73 18.73 0.67
C GLY A 316 -4.86 17.72 1.41
N SER A 317 -4.59 18.01 2.70
CA SER A 317 -3.63 17.30 3.53
C SER A 317 -4.18 16.04 4.23
N ASN A 318 -5.50 15.78 4.18
CA ASN A 318 -6.04 14.57 4.78
C ASN A 318 -5.57 13.33 4.02
N ALA A 319 -4.70 12.53 4.64
CA ALA A 319 -4.14 11.34 4.01
C ALA A 319 -5.11 10.16 3.90
N ASP A 320 -6.24 10.15 4.61
CA ASP A 320 -7.26 9.12 4.48
C ASP A 320 -8.11 9.34 3.22
N MET A 321 -7.83 8.55 2.20
CA MET A 321 -8.50 8.69 0.90
C MET A 321 -9.96 8.23 0.88
N TRP A 322 -10.47 7.64 1.98
CA TRP A 322 -11.84 7.11 2.06
C TRP A 322 -12.75 7.85 3.04
N GLU A 323 -12.18 8.62 3.98
CA GLU A 323 -12.93 9.31 5.02
C GLU A 323 -12.73 10.83 4.92
N SER A 324 -13.73 11.59 5.37
CA SER A 324 -13.62 13.05 5.48
C SER A 324 -12.56 13.47 6.49
N GLN A 325 -12.16 14.75 6.47
CA GLN A 325 -11.20 15.30 7.42
C GLN A 325 -11.59 15.03 8.88
N THR A 326 -12.88 15.17 9.21
CA THR A 326 -13.39 14.97 10.58
C THR A 326 -13.45 13.50 11.02
N LYS A 327 -13.49 12.57 10.06
CA LYS A 327 -13.55 11.13 10.30
C LYS A 327 -12.25 10.42 9.94
N SER A 328 -11.20 11.17 9.60
CA SER A 328 -9.92 10.61 9.20
C SER A 328 -9.35 9.66 10.25
N ARG A 329 -8.94 8.49 9.80
CA ARG A 329 -8.26 7.47 10.60
C ARG A 329 -6.74 7.62 10.56
N ILE A 330 -6.23 8.52 9.71
CA ILE A 330 -4.81 8.86 9.55
C ILE A 330 -4.60 10.24 10.19
N ARG A 331 -4.06 10.29 11.39
CA ARG A 331 -4.02 11.51 12.21
C ARG A 331 -2.59 12.00 12.51
#